data_007dfeec6c5cf7f8cad4b57e7be0199e
#
_entry.id   007dfeec6c5cf7f8cad4b57e7be0199e
#
_cell.length_a   1.000
_cell.length_b   1.000
_cell.length_c   1.000
_cell.angle_alpha   90.00
_cell.angle_beta   90.00
_cell.angle_gamma   90.00
#
_symmetry.space_group_name_H-M   'P 1'
#
loop_
_entity.id
_entity.type
_entity.pdbx_description
1 polymer ?
#
loop_
_entity_poly.entity_id
_entity_poly.type
_entity_poly.pdbx_seq_one_letter_code
_entity_poly.pdbx_strand_id
1 'polypeptide(L)'
;MHRKLALGLSALLAASAMFATEASAQELKKVRLVHALPQLSASFANDSSLPALLDFWKAEGLDVEVLTSPGAAAAMQLVAAKQAEIGVVNAFSSMLARQRGAKVKSYYTSLRGDIFGIAIPKDTGLKTLADLKGKTIGVSSFASGGSTYGRSLLASAGLDPTKDFTMIEIGVGGRAAAAVKANQVQGLALWDEMYVRMDQAGIALSERIQDPRAKYTFASNLTVNDDDFARIEAVLIGVARGIANAQVFSEQNPEAAVRIHWKVFPQSAPREGVTDAAVKQEAEILKVRVQMQSQNAVGTNRYGDIPLDQIKQVEDYLVATKQLEKTLDPNEYYNNGLIDKVNAFDHAAVVKLAKEYKVP
;
A
#
# COMPACT_ATOMS: atom_id res chain seq x y z
N MET A 1 -1.66 93.25 32.09
CA MET A 1 -2.68 92.44 32.84
C MET A 1 -3.44 91.58 31.82
N HIS A 2 -3.37 90.36 31.93
CA HIS A 2 -4.30 89.21 31.63
C HIS A 2 -3.53 87.97 31.22
N ARG A 3 -3.49 87.09 32.16
CA ARG A 3 -3.05 85.66 31.97
C ARG A 3 -4.04 84.95 31.08
N LYS A 4 -3.54 84.25 30.07
CA LYS A 4 -4.32 83.23 29.36
C LYS A 4 -3.81 81.87 29.74
N LEU A 5 -4.64 81.10 30.40
CA LEU A 5 -4.47 79.69 30.60
C LEU A 5 -4.60 78.98 29.25
N ALA A 6 -3.60 78.20 28.91
CA ALA A 6 -3.68 77.24 27.83
C ALA A 6 -3.93 75.83 28.43
N LEU A 7 -5.09 75.28 28.21
CA LEU A 7 -5.39 73.89 28.51
C LEU A 7 -4.71 73.01 27.44
N GLY A 8 -3.75 72.22 27.88
CA GLY A 8 -3.17 71.18 27.07
C GLY A 8 -4.07 69.95 26.96
N LEU A 9 -4.56 69.67 25.76
CA LEU A 9 -5.26 68.43 25.43
C LEU A 9 -4.22 67.37 25.11
N SER A 10 -3.93 66.46 26.07
CA SER A 10 -3.09 65.32 25.87
C SER A 10 -3.89 64.25 25.14
N ALA A 11 -3.69 64.11 23.84
CA ALA A 11 -4.15 63.00 23.05
C ALA A 11 -3.39 61.71 23.39
N LEU A 12 -4.01 60.80 24.15
CA LEU A 12 -3.54 59.43 24.31
C LEU A 12 -3.67 58.71 22.97
N LEU A 13 -2.63 58.62 22.19
CA LEU A 13 -2.51 57.64 21.12
C LEU A 13 -2.29 56.26 21.77
N ALA A 14 -3.35 55.52 21.95
CA ALA A 14 -3.27 54.06 22.20
C ALA A 14 -2.76 53.41 20.95
N ALA A 15 -1.44 53.15 20.90
CA ALA A 15 -0.86 52.27 19.90
C ALA A 15 -1.32 50.84 20.19
N SER A 16 -2.43 50.43 19.55
CA SER A 16 -2.82 49.03 19.44
C SER A 16 -1.79 48.37 18.56
N ALA A 17 -0.75 47.83 19.20
CA ALA A 17 0.13 46.86 18.54
C ALA A 17 -0.72 45.59 18.25
N MET A 18 -1.29 45.56 17.06
CA MET A 18 -1.79 44.29 16.49
C MET A 18 -0.54 43.41 16.33
N PHE A 19 -0.31 42.52 17.27
CA PHE A 19 0.46 41.32 17.03
C PHE A 19 -0.28 40.52 15.97
N ALA A 20 -0.03 40.84 14.70
CA ALA A 20 -0.23 39.92 13.63
C ALA A 20 0.75 38.76 13.92
N THR A 21 0.27 37.73 14.61
CA THR A 21 0.91 36.41 14.57
C THR A 21 0.86 36.04 13.10
N GLU A 22 1.94 36.36 12.36
CA GLU A 22 2.23 35.67 11.13
C GLU A 22 2.26 34.18 11.52
N ALA A 23 1.19 33.48 11.20
CA ALA A 23 1.24 32.03 11.20
C ALA A 23 2.33 31.68 10.18
N SER A 24 3.56 31.51 10.67
CA SER A 24 4.64 30.97 9.88
C SER A 24 4.10 29.68 9.30
N ALA A 25 3.85 29.69 8.00
CA ALA A 25 3.46 28.45 7.30
C ALA A 25 4.59 27.47 7.59
N GLN A 26 4.32 26.51 8.45
CA GLN A 26 5.30 25.51 8.85
C GLN A 26 5.77 24.83 7.57
N GLU A 27 7.06 24.93 7.26
CA GLU A 27 7.63 24.29 6.09
C GLU A 27 7.39 22.78 6.20
N LEU A 28 6.66 22.24 5.23
CA LEU A 28 6.32 20.82 5.22
C LEU A 28 7.60 20.01 4.99
N LYS A 29 7.75 18.94 5.77
CA LYS A 29 8.87 18.03 5.62
C LYS A 29 8.64 17.12 4.41
N LYS A 30 9.52 17.19 3.42
CA LYS A 30 9.47 16.33 2.22
C LYS A 30 9.78 14.89 2.58
N VAL A 31 8.97 13.96 2.06
CA VAL A 31 9.07 12.51 2.28
C VAL A 31 8.79 11.81 0.96
N ARG A 32 9.66 10.92 0.53
CA ARG A 32 9.46 10.06 -0.64
C ARG A 32 8.95 8.70 -0.19
N LEU A 33 7.73 8.38 -0.64
CA LEU A 33 7.06 7.09 -0.42
C LEU A 33 7.05 6.30 -1.72
N VAL A 34 7.81 5.21 -1.82
CA VAL A 34 7.91 4.41 -3.05
C VAL A 34 7.05 3.15 -2.99
N HIS A 35 6.15 3.00 -3.95
CA HIS A 35 5.35 1.79 -4.15
C HIS A 35 6.09 0.74 -4.99
N ALA A 36 5.84 -0.52 -4.66
CA ALA A 36 6.36 -1.69 -5.37
C ALA A 36 5.57 -2.04 -6.64
N LEU A 37 5.04 -1.03 -7.33
CA LEU A 37 4.21 -1.17 -8.53
C LEU A 37 4.58 -0.09 -9.54
N PRO A 38 4.54 -0.40 -10.85
CA PRO A 38 4.82 0.58 -11.89
C PRO A 38 3.67 1.58 -12.09
N GLN A 39 2.47 1.23 -11.66
CA GLN A 39 1.27 2.06 -11.74
C GLN A 39 0.35 1.75 -10.56
N LEU A 40 -0.28 2.76 -9.99
CA LEU A 40 -1.23 2.63 -8.89
C LEU A 40 -2.66 2.67 -9.43
N SER A 41 -3.46 1.67 -9.06
CA SER A 41 -4.91 1.64 -9.24
C SER A 41 -5.62 2.20 -8.00
N ALA A 42 -6.93 2.40 -8.07
CA ALA A 42 -7.72 2.87 -6.95
C ALA A 42 -7.67 1.94 -5.73
N SER A 43 -7.29 0.68 -5.90
CA SER A 43 -7.05 -0.25 -4.79
C SER A 43 -5.90 0.15 -3.86
N PHE A 44 -5.05 1.09 -4.29
CA PHE A 44 -3.95 1.68 -3.51
C PHE A 44 -4.22 3.13 -3.12
N ALA A 45 -5.47 3.59 -3.20
CA ALA A 45 -5.82 4.97 -2.86
C ALA A 45 -5.46 5.34 -1.42
N ASN A 46 -5.58 4.41 -0.48
CA ASN A 46 -5.35 4.64 0.95
C ASN A 46 -3.90 4.95 1.31
N ASP A 47 -2.95 4.42 0.57
CA ASP A 47 -1.53 4.64 0.78
C ASP A 47 -0.88 5.50 -0.32
N SER A 48 -1.71 6.29 -1.04
CA SER A 48 -1.25 7.19 -2.09
C SER A 48 -2.10 8.48 -2.19
N SER A 49 -3.18 8.45 -2.96
CA SER A 49 -3.94 9.64 -3.35
C SER A 49 -4.81 10.24 -2.26
N LEU A 50 -5.44 9.41 -1.42
CA LEU A 50 -6.35 9.89 -0.39
C LEU A 50 -5.66 10.73 0.68
N PRO A 51 -4.57 10.24 1.32
CA PRO A 51 -3.92 11.04 2.35
C PRO A 51 -3.29 12.32 1.78
N ALA A 52 -2.92 12.33 0.50
CA ALA A 52 -2.42 13.51 -0.18
C ALA A 52 -3.53 14.54 -0.46
N LEU A 53 -4.65 14.13 -1.10
CA LEU A 53 -5.71 15.06 -1.51
C LEU A 53 -6.57 15.53 -0.34
N LEU A 54 -6.75 14.69 0.68
CA LEU A 54 -7.53 15.02 1.89
C LEU A 54 -6.69 15.73 2.97
N ASP A 55 -5.48 16.16 2.63
CA ASP A 55 -4.55 16.87 3.51
C ASP A 55 -4.17 16.08 4.80
N PHE A 56 -4.39 14.75 4.85
CA PHE A 56 -4.05 13.96 6.04
C PHE A 56 -2.55 13.97 6.33
N TRP A 57 -1.70 13.90 5.30
CA TRP A 57 -0.26 14.03 5.47
C TRP A 57 0.18 15.46 5.78
N LYS A 58 -0.48 16.43 5.18
CA LYS A 58 -0.21 17.84 5.43
C LYS A 58 -0.55 18.25 6.87
N ALA A 59 -1.62 17.68 7.45
CA ALA A 59 -1.97 17.87 8.85
C ALA A 59 -0.88 17.35 9.82
N GLU A 60 -0.07 16.39 9.37
CA GLU A 60 1.10 15.87 10.10
C GLU A 60 2.40 16.66 9.78
N GLY A 61 2.30 17.77 9.04
CA GLY A 61 3.46 18.59 8.64
C GLY A 61 4.29 17.96 7.53
N LEU A 62 3.72 17.08 6.71
CA LEU A 62 4.43 16.30 5.68
C LEU A 62 3.98 16.69 4.27
N ASP A 63 4.96 16.80 3.36
CA ASP A 63 4.79 16.83 1.91
C ASP A 63 5.27 15.50 1.35
N VAL A 64 4.34 14.59 1.07
CA VAL A 64 4.66 13.21 0.66
C VAL A 64 4.59 13.08 -0.84
N GLU A 65 5.75 12.86 -1.46
CA GLU A 65 5.88 12.48 -2.86
C GLU A 65 5.71 10.98 -3.02
N VAL A 66 4.68 10.57 -3.77
CA VAL A 66 4.40 9.15 -4.06
C VAL A 66 5.11 8.73 -5.34
N LEU A 67 6.07 7.84 -5.20
CA LEU A 67 6.87 7.27 -6.28
C LEU A 67 6.38 5.86 -6.62
N THR A 68 6.68 5.40 -7.82
CA THR A 68 6.42 4.03 -8.28
C THR A 68 7.72 3.34 -8.66
N SER A 69 7.71 2.00 -8.65
CA SER A 69 8.85 1.19 -9.06
C SER A 69 8.40 -0.06 -9.83
N PRO A 70 9.28 -0.73 -10.58
CA PRO A 70 8.92 -1.95 -11.31
C PRO A 70 8.46 -3.11 -10.41
N GLY A 71 8.74 -3.07 -9.11
CA GLY A 71 8.36 -4.11 -8.17
C GLY A 71 9.07 -3.98 -6.83
N ALA A 72 8.76 -4.90 -5.89
CA ALA A 72 9.20 -4.82 -4.51
C ALA A 72 10.73 -4.82 -4.32
N ALA A 73 11.46 -5.57 -5.12
CA ALA A 73 12.93 -5.58 -5.05
C ALA A 73 13.52 -4.21 -5.39
N ALA A 74 12.99 -3.54 -6.43
CA ALA A 74 13.44 -2.19 -6.80
C ALA A 74 13.06 -1.16 -5.73
N ALA A 75 11.84 -1.22 -5.17
CA ALA A 75 11.44 -0.36 -4.07
C ALA A 75 12.37 -0.53 -2.86
N MET A 76 12.71 -1.77 -2.48
CA MET A 76 13.63 -2.03 -1.37
C MET A 76 15.04 -1.51 -1.62
N GLN A 77 15.54 -1.56 -2.86
CA GLN A 77 16.82 -0.96 -3.21
C GLN A 77 16.83 0.56 -3.00
N LEU A 78 15.75 1.26 -3.40
CA LEU A 78 15.62 2.70 -3.19
C LEU A 78 15.59 3.07 -1.69
N VAL A 79 14.90 2.29 -0.85
CA VAL A 79 14.87 2.47 0.60
C VAL A 79 16.25 2.18 1.22
N ALA A 80 16.87 1.06 0.87
CA ALA A 80 18.19 0.69 1.39
C ALA A 80 19.26 1.72 1.01
N ALA A 81 19.17 2.29 -0.19
CA ALA A 81 20.06 3.36 -0.67
C ALA A 81 19.68 4.77 -0.16
N LYS A 82 18.65 4.90 0.67
CA LYS A 82 18.12 6.19 1.18
C LYS A 82 17.68 7.15 0.05
N GLN A 83 17.29 6.60 -1.10
CA GLN A 83 16.71 7.35 -2.22
C GLN A 83 15.19 7.51 -2.08
N ALA A 84 14.57 6.74 -1.20
CA ALA A 84 13.23 6.94 -0.66
C ALA A 84 13.27 6.71 0.85
N GLU A 85 12.49 7.47 1.60
CA GLU A 85 12.39 7.34 3.06
C GLU A 85 11.61 6.10 3.44
N ILE A 86 10.53 5.79 2.71
CA ILE A 86 9.59 4.71 3.02
C ILE A 86 9.25 3.94 1.75
N GLY A 87 9.26 2.61 1.84
CA GLY A 87 8.78 1.71 0.80
C GLY A 87 7.45 1.06 1.18
N VAL A 88 6.52 0.95 0.24
CA VAL A 88 5.30 0.16 0.37
C VAL A 88 5.52 -1.18 -0.33
N VAL A 89 5.79 -2.22 0.45
CA VAL A 89 6.18 -3.55 -0.06
C VAL A 89 5.46 -4.66 0.72
N ASN A 90 5.44 -5.86 0.14
CA ASN A 90 4.92 -7.04 0.86
C ASN A 90 5.97 -7.62 1.83
N ALA A 91 5.52 -8.37 2.84
CA ALA A 91 6.38 -8.96 3.86
C ALA A 91 7.43 -9.91 3.26
N PHE A 92 7.08 -10.71 2.26
CA PHE A 92 7.99 -11.65 1.61
C PHE A 92 9.23 -10.94 1.06
N SER A 93 9.01 -9.81 0.37
CA SER A 93 10.11 -9.05 -0.22
C SER A 93 10.97 -8.34 0.81
N SER A 94 10.41 -7.84 1.91
CA SER A 94 11.18 -7.23 2.99
C SER A 94 12.03 -8.27 3.73
N MET A 95 11.50 -9.46 4.01
CA MET A 95 12.23 -10.56 4.61
C MET A 95 13.38 -11.04 3.71
N LEU A 96 13.13 -11.22 2.40
CA LEU A 96 14.17 -11.58 1.43
C LEU A 96 15.26 -10.52 1.32
N ALA A 97 14.90 -9.24 1.30
CA ALA A 97 15.87 -8.16 1.30
C ALA A 97 16.74 -8.18 2.57
N ARG A 98 16.10 -8.38 3.74
CA ARG A 98 16.80 -8.50 5.02
C ARG A 98 17.81 -9.65 5.04
N GLN A 99 17.39 -10.85 4.59
CA GLN A 99 18.27 -12.01 4.51
C GLN A 99 19.49 -11.77 3.61
N ARG A 100 19.35 -10.93 2.58
CA ARG A 100 20.44 -10.51 1.69
C ARG A 100 21.28 -9.36 2.25
N GLY A 101 21.08 -8.98 3.51
CA GLY A 101 21.85 -7.97 4.22
C GLY A 101 21.31 -6.53 4.09
N ALA A 102 20.14 -6.34 3.47
CA ALA A 102 19.52 -5.00 3.45
C ALA A 102 19.09 -4.61 4.86
N LYS A 103 19.47 -3.41 5.29
CA LYS A 103 19.08 -2.84 6.58
C LYS A 103 17.70 -2.18 6.46
N VAL A 104 16.65 -2.97 6.46
CA VAL A 104 15.27 -2.51 6.30
C VAL A 104 14.35 -3.12 7.33
N LYS A 105 13.36 -2.37 7.81
CA LYS A 105 12.41 -2.78 8.83
C LYS A 105 11.02 -2.24 8.51
N SER A 106 10.01 -3.10 8.57
CA SER A 106 8.59 -2.71 8.44
C SER A 106 8.03 -2.27 9.80
N TYR A 107 7.07 -1.34 9.80
CA TYR A 107 6.53 -0.77 11.04
C TYR A 107 5.01 -0.54 11.03
N TYR A 108 4.38 -0.67 9.89
CA TYR A 108 2.94 -0.52 9.69
C TYR A 108 2.51 -1.35 8.50
N THR A 109 1.36 -2.03 8.59
CA THR A 109 0.82 -2.83 7.50
C THR A 109 -0.55 -2.33 7.09
N SER A 110 -0.60 -1.64 5.96
CA SER A 110 -1.87 -1.10 5.46
C SER A 110 -2.78 -2.18 4.87
N LEU A 111 -2.25 -3.26 4.31
CA LEU A 111 -3.00 -4.36 3.70
C LEU A 111 -2.57 -5.70 4.28
N ARG A 112 -3.42 -6.27 5.15
CA ARG A 112 -3.07 -7.39 6.03
C ARG A 112 -3.55 -8.77 5.56
N GLY A 113 -4.52 -8.81 4.63
CA GLY A 113 -5.06 -10.05 4.07
C GLY A 113 -4.19 -10.69 3.00
N ASP A 114 -4.60 -11.88 2.58
CA ASP A 114 -3.96 -12.60 1.47
C ASP A 114 -4.55 -12.18 0.13
N ILE A 115 -3.75 -11.45 -0.64
CA ILE A 115 -4.12 -10.99 -1.98
C ILE A 115 -3.51 -11.85 -3.09
N PHE A 116 -2.48 -12.63 -2.79
CA PHE A 116 -1.77 -13.43 -3.78
C PHE A 116 -2.42 -14.81 -3.97
N GLY A 117 -2.00 -15.52 -4.99
CA GLY A 117 -2.43 -16.86 -5.32
C GLY A 117 -2.05 -17.21 -6.76
N ILE A 118 -2.38 -18.43 -7.18
CA ILE A 118 -2.31 -18.81 -8.59
C ILE A 118 -3.72 -19.06 -9.10
N ALA A 119 -4.07 -18.44 -10.24
CA ALA A 119 -5.26 -18.76 -11.00
C ALA A 119 -4.89 -19.37 -12.35
N ILE A 120 -5.70 -20.30 -12.81
CA ILE A 120 -5.47 -21.06 -14.05
C ILE A 120 -6.57 -20.67 -15.04
N PRO A 121 -6.24 -20.23 -16.28
CA PRO A 121 -7.23 -20.01 -17.32
C PRO A 121 -8.01 -21.29 -17.62
N LYS A 122 -9.35 -21.21 -17.61
CA LYS A 122 -10.22 -22.40 -17.73
C LYS A 122 -10.14 -23.09 -19.09
N ASP A 123 -9.80 -22.34 -20.14
CA ASP A 123 -9.61 -22.85 -21.50
C ASP A 123 -8.37 -23.75 -21.64
N THR A 124 -7.43 -23.70 -20.70
CA THR A 124 -6.27 -24.62 -20.68
C THR A 124 -6.64 -26.05 -20.30
N GLY A 125 -7.79 -26.28 -19.67
CA GLY A 125 -8.21 -27.57 -19.12
C GLY A 125 -7.46 -28.04 -17.88
N LEU A 126 -6.44 -27.26 -17.40
CA LEU A 126 -5.66 -27.56 -16.20
C LEU A 126 -6.48 -27.16 -14.95
N LYS A 127 -6.28 -27.86 -13.82
CA LYS A 127 -7.10 -27.67 -12.62
C LYS A 127 -6.29 -27.50 -11.33
N THR A 128 -5.09 -28.03 -11.28
CA THR A 128 -4.28 -28.11 -10.06
C THR A 128 -2.91 -27.46 -10.25
N LEU A 129 -2.21 -27.17 -9.16
CA LEU A 129 -0.84 -26.69 -9.24
C LEU A 129 0.09 -27.73 -9.85
N ALA A 130 -0.17 -29.02 -9.63
CA ALA A 130 0.63 -30.10 -10.20
C ALA A 130 0.54 -30.14 -11.75
N ASP A 131 -0.60 -29.77 -12.33
CA ASP A 131 -0.78 -29.69 -13.79
C ASP A 131 0.07 -28.59 -14.43
N LEU A 132 0.60 -27.67 -13.64
CA LEU A 132 1.49 -26.61 -14.09
C LEU A 132 2.94 -27.06 -14.29
N LYS A 133 3.25 -28.35 -14.07
CA LYS A 133 4.56 -28.92 -14.41
C LYS A 133 4.82 -28.81 -15.91
N GLY A 134 5.99 -28.26 -16.26
CA GLY A 134 6.39 -27.98 -17.64
C GLY A 134 5.65 -26.82 -18.31
N LYS A 135 4.88 -26.03 -17.56
CA LYS A 135 4.08 -24.92 -18.08
C LYS A 135 4.71 -23.56 -17.82
N THR A 136 4.15 -22.55 -18.48
CA THR A 136 4.57 -21.16 -18.33
C THR A 136 3.59 -20.42 -17.40
N ILE A 137 4.15 -19.72 -16.41
CA ILE A 137 3.42 -18.95 -15.41
C ILE A 137 3.66 -17.45 -15.66
N GLY A 138 2.57 -16.71 -15.83
CA GLY A 138 2.62 -15.26 -15.99
C GLY A 138 2.74 -14.55 -14.66
N VAL A 139 3.68 -13.63 -14.55
CA VAL A 139 3.86 -12.71 -13.42
C VAL A 139 3.84 -11.27 -13.89
N SER A 140 3.50 -10.32 -13.03
CA SER A 140 3.53 -8.90 -13.42
C SER A 140 4.97 -8.44 -13.69
N SER A 141 5.90 -8.82 -12.82
CA SER A 141 7.36 -8.72 -12.98
C SER A 141 8.04 -9.76 -12.11
N PHE A 142 9.29 -10.11 -12.41
CA PHE A 142 10.08 -11.03 -11.56
C PHE A 142 10.32 -10.47 -10.15
N ALA A 143 10.33 -9.14 -10.02
CA ALA A 143 10.51 -8.43 -8.76
C ALA A 143 9.21 -8.28 -7.94
N SER A 144 8.06 -8.79 -8.44
CA SER A 144 6.75 -8.64 -7.78
C SER A 144 6.57 -9.62 -6.61
N GLY A 145 5.71 -9.23 -5.65
CA GLY A 145 5.27 -10.13 -4.58
C GLY A 145 4.54 -11.36 -5.10
N GLY A 146 3.76 -11.22 -6.18
CA GLY A 146 3.09 -12.33 -6.85
C GLY A 146 4.07 -13.37 -7.41
N SER A 147 5.23 -12.93 -7.95
CA SER A 147 6.28 -13.84 -8.40
C SER A 147 6.87 -14.66 -7.24
N THR A 148 7.19 -13.99 -6.13
CA THR A 148 7.73 -14.67 -4.94
C THR A 148 6.72 -15.64 -4.35
N TYR A 149 5.47 -15.19 -4.15
CA TYR A 149 4.39 -16.05 -3.64
C TYR A 149 4.12 -17.24 -4.56
N GLY A 150 4.04 -17.01 -5.87
CA GLY A 150 3.79 -18.06 -6.86
C GLY A 150 4.86 -19.14 -6.83
N ARG A 151 6.15 -18.77 -6.71
CA ARG A 151 7.25 -19.74 -6.52
C ARG A 151 7.07 -20.57 -5.25
N SER A 152 6.75 -19.91 -4.14
CA SER A 152 6.49 -20.57 -2.85
C SER A 152 5.33 -21.56 -2.96
N LEU A 153 4.24 -21.15 -3.60
CA LEU A 153 3.04 -21.96 -3.74
C LEU A 153 3.27 -23.17 -4.64
N LEU A 154 3.99 -23.02 -5.76
CA LEU A 154 4.34 -24.13 -6.64
C LEU A 154 5.33 -25.08 -5.95
N ALA A 155 6.30 -24.55 -5.20
CA ALA A 155 7.22 -25.35 -4.40
C ALA A 155 6.49 -26.15 -3.31
N SER A 156 5.46 -25.58 -2.66
CA SER A 156 4.64 -26.27 -1.67
C SER A 156 3.84 -27.43 -2.28
N ALA A 157 3.55 -27.35 -3.58
CA ALA A 157 2.92 -28.43 -4.37
C ALA A 157 3.95 -29.46 -4.92
N GLY A 158 5.20 -29.37 -4.53
CA GLY A 158 6.27 -30.30 -4.93
C GLY A 158 6.95 -30.00 -6.27
N LEU A 159 6.70 -28.83 -6.86
CA LEU A 159 7.35 -28.39 -8.10
C LEU A 159 8.66 -27.65 -7.79
N ASP A 160 9.73 -28.03 -8.48
CA ASP A 160 11.02 -27.38 -8.35
C ASP A 160 11.06 -26.06 -9.14
N PRO A 161 11.26 -24.90 -8.47
CA PRO A 161 11.25 -23.60 -9.13
C PRO A 161 12.34 -23.38 -10.18
N THR A 162 13.35 -24.28 -10.24
CA THR A 162 14.48 -24.14 -11.15
C THR A 162 14.30 -24.93 -12.46
N LYS A 163 13.36 -25.88 -12.51
CA LYS A 163 13.23 -26.80 -13.66
C LYS A 163 11.81 -27.23 -14.02
N ASP A 164 10.86 -27.18 -13.07
CA ASP A 164 9.52 -27.77 -13.27
C ASP A 164 8.52 -26.80 -13.90
N PHE A 165 8.84 -25.52 -14.02
CA PHE A 165 8.01 -24.51 -14.71
C PHE A 165 8.86 -23.31 -15.14
N THR A 166 8.31 -22.51 -16.07
CA THR A 166 8.94 -21.25 -16.50
C THR A 166 8.05 -20.08 -16.03
N MET A 167 8.67 -19.01 -15.54
CA MET A 167 7.96 -17.75 -15.32
C MET A 167 8.33 -16.72 -16.38
N ILE A 168 7.33 -15.95 -16.85
CA ILE A 168 7.55 -14.82 -17.77
C ILE A 168 6.83 -13.56 -17.28
N GLU A 169 7.39 -12.40 -17.58
CA GLU A 169 6.79 -11.12 -17.27
C GLU A 169 5.72 -10.75 -18.29
N ILE A 170 4.47 -10.73 -17.86
CA ILE A 170 3.32 -10.34 -18.69
C ILE A 170 2.83 -8.91 -18.39
N GLY A 171 3.40 -8.24 -17.36
CA GLY A 171 2.97 -6.91 -16.94
C GLY A 171 1.61 -6.93 -16.23
N VAL A 172 0.86 -5.83 -16.38
CA VAL A 172 -0.46 -5.62 -15.75
C VAL A 172 -1.49 -5.15 -16.78
N GLY A 173 -2.78 -5.20 -16.41
CA GLY A 173 -3.89 -4.69 -17.23
C GLY A 173 -4.00 -5.36 -18.60
N GLY A 174 -4.21 -4.59 -19.66
CA GLY A 174 -4.42 -5.10 -21.01
C GLY A 174 -3.27 -5.93 -21.58
N ARG A 175 -2.01 -5.64 -21.19
CA ARG A 175 -0.85 -6.43 -21.60
C ARG A 175 -0.92 -7.85 -21.04
N ALA A 176 -1.23 -7.96 -19.75
CA ALA A 176 -1.39 -9.27 -19.11
C ALA A 176 -2.56 -10.06 -19.72
N ALA A 177 -3.71 -9.40 -19.97
CA ALA A 177 -4.85 -10.03 -20.63
C ALA A 177 -4.51 -10.52 -22.04
N ALA A 178 -3.75 -9.75 -22.81
CA ALA A 178 -3.30 -10.15 -24.14
C ALA A 178 -2.40 -11.39 -24.11
N ALA A 179 -1.48 -11.49 -23.15
CA ALA A 179 -0.62 -12.66 -22.99
C ALA A 179 -1.41 -13.95 -22.69
N VAL A 180 -2.48 -13.86 -21.87
CA VAL A 180 -3.37 -15.01 -21.61
C VAL A 180 -4.14 -15.38 -22.87
N LYS A 181 -4.78 -14.41 -23.56
CA LYS A 181 -5.54 -14.65 -24.81
C LYS A 181 -4.67 -15.24 -25.91
N ALA A 182 -3.39 -14.92 -25.93
CA ALA A 182 -2.41 -15.48 -26.87
C ALA A 182 -1.84 -16.86 -26.41
N ASN A 183 -2.37 -17.44 -25.33
CA ASN A 183 -1.93 -18.71 -24.72
C ASN A 183 -0.42 -18.74 -24.41
N GLN A 184 0.17 -17.59 -24.09
CA GLN A 184 1.60 -17.51 -23.71
C GLN A 184 1.84 -18.05 -22.30
N VAL A 185 0.81 -18.11 -21.47
CA VAL A 185 0.86 -18.58 -20.08
C VAL A 185 -0.32 -19.49 -19.76
N GLN A 186 -0.09 -20.52 -18.96
CA GLN A 186 -1.09 -21.50 -18.52
C GLN A 186 -1.42 -21.37 -17.04
N GLY A 187 -0.69 -20.54 -16.30
CA GLY A 187 -0.99 -20.14 -14.92
C GLY A 187 -0.64 -18.68 -14.70
N LEU A 188 -1.29 -18.05 -13.74
CA LEU A 188 -1.08 -16.65 -13.39
C LEU A 188 -0.74 -16.55 -11.91
N ALA A 189 0.42 -16.01 -11.56
CA ALA A 189 0.82 -15.70 -10.20
C ALA A 189 0.78 -14.18 -9.99
N LEU A 190 -0.42 -13.67 -9.77
CA LEU A 190 -0.76 -12.26 -9.64
C LEU A 190 -1.42 -11.99 -8.27
N TRP A 191 -2.29 -11.00 -8.18
CA TRP A 191 -3.03 -10.63 -6.97
C TRP A 191 -4.52 -10.41 -7.27
N ASP A 192 -5.33 -10.36 -6.23
CA ASP A 192 -6.80 -10.31 -6.25
C ASP A 192 -7.41 -9.38 -7.31
N GLU A 193 -7.01 -8.10 -7.31
CA GLU A 193 -7.48 -7.11 -8.27
C GLU A 193 -7.20 -7.53 -9.72
N MET A 194 -6.02 -8.08 -9.99
CA MET A 194 -5.65 -8.49 -11.35
C MET A 194 -6.52 -9.62 -11.86
N TYR A 195 -6.96 -10.52 -10.99
CA TYR A 195 -7.89 -11.59 -11.36
C TYR A 195 -9.28 -11.06 -11.69
N VAL A 196 -9.77 -10.07 -10.93
CA VAL A 196 -11.04 -9.39 -11.27
C VAL A 196 -10.93 -8.69 -12.63
N ARG A 197 -9.81 -8.04 -12.91
CA ARG A 197 -9.59 -7.38 -14.21
C ARG A 197 -9.47 -8.38 -15.37
N MET A 198 -8.95 -9.58 -15.13
CA MET A 198 -8.96 -10.66 -16.13
C MET A 198 -10.38 -11.12 -16.45
N ASP A 199 -11.22 -11.29 -15.42
CA ASP A 199 -12.64 -11.64 -15.61
C ASP A 199 -13.38 -10.55 -16.40
N GLN A 200 -13.17 -9.27 -16.07
CA GLN A 200 -13.71 -8.12 -16.82
C GLN A 200 -13.21 -8.08 -18.26
N ALA A 201 -12.02 -8.59 -18.56
CA ALA A 201 -11.49 -8.73 -19.91
C ALA A 201 -12.01 -9.98 -20.66
N GLY A 202 -12.96 -10.71 -20.06
CA GLY A 202 -13.56 -11.92 -20.62
C GLY A 202 -12.67 -13.16 -20.55
N ILE A 203 -11.72 -13.20 -19.61
CA ILE A 203 -10.84 -14.33 -19.37
C ILE A 203 -11.38 -15.10 -18.16
N ALA A 204 -11.97 -16.28 -18.41
CA ALA A 204 -12.46 -17.14 -17.35
C ALA A 204 -11.30 -17.83 -16.63
N LEU A 205 -11.17 -17.59 -15.33
CA LEU A 205 -10.14 -18.18 -14.47
C LEU A 205 -10.73 -19.21 -13.51
N SER A 206 -9.89 -20.13 -13.03
CA SER A 206 -10.19 -20.93 -11.84
C SER A 206 -10.37 -20.02 -10.61
N GLU A 207 -10.88 -20.58 -9.52
CA GLU A 207 -10.70 -19.95 -8.22
C GLU A 207 -9.20 -19.79 -7.95
N ARG A 208 -8.88 -18.75 -7.16
CA ARG A 208 -7.50 -18.47 -6.77
C ARG A 208 -7.01 -19.55 -5.80
N ILE A 209 -6.01 -20.32 -6.23
CA ILE A 209 -5.37 -21.33 -5.40
C ILE A 209 -4.40 -20.65 -4.46
N GLN A 210 -4.50 -20.93 -3.17
CA GLN A 210 -3.72 -20.33 -2.10
C GLN A 210 -3.24 -21.42 -1.14
N ASP A 211 -2.18 -21.16 -0.39
CA ASP A 211 -1.71 -22.04 0.67
C ASP A 211 -2.29 -21.58 2.02
N PRO A 212 -3.03 -22.42 2.75
CA PRO A 212 -3.58 -22.04 4.06
C PRO A 212 -2.53 -21.61 5.08
N ARG A 213 -1.28 -22.05 4.94
CA ARG A 213 -0.16 -21.67 5.80
C ARG A 213 0.30 -20.23 5.54
N ALA A 214 -0.01 -19.67 4.37
CA ALA A 214 0.29 -18.30 3.98
C ALA A 214 -0.94 -17.40 4.03
N LYS A 215 -1.86 -17.65 4.95
CA LYS A 215 -3.12 -16.89 5.12
C LYS A 215 -2.91 -15.38 5.26
N TYR A 216 -1.79 -14.97 5.83
CA TYR A 216 -1.44 -13.57 6.02
C TYR A 216 -0.22 -13.24 5.16
N THR A 217 -0.42 -12.66 3.99
CA THR A 217 0.70 -12.26 3.11
C THR A 217 1.26 -10.89 3.45
N PHE A 218 0.53 -10.11 4.25
CA PHE A 218 0.90 -8.74 4.61
C PHE A 218 1.39 -7.97 3.39
N ALA A 219 0.45 -7.72 2.49
CA ALA A 219 0.76 -7.34 1.12
C ALA A 219 1.26 -5.90 0.96
N SER A 220 0.96 -5.02 1.92
CA SER A 220 1.45 -3.63 1.91
C SER A 220 1.97 -3.25 3.28
N ASN A 221 3.28 -3.30 3.44
CA ASN A 221 3.98 -2.84 4.64
C ASN A 221 4.72 -1.54 4.35
N LEU A 222 4.66 -0.60 5.28
CA LEU A 222 5.55 0.55 5.29
C LEU A 222 6.90 0.11 5.85
N THR A 223 7.93 0.19 5.03
CA THR A 223 9.27 -0.28 5.32
C THR A 223 10.28 0.86 5.19
N VAL A 224 11.16 0.96 6.16
CA VAL A 224 12.17 2.04 6.31
C VAL A 224 13.56 1.44 6.45
N ASN A 225 14.60 2.24 6.19
CA ASN A 225 15.97 1.87 6.52
C ASN A 225 16.16 1.85 8.04
N ASP A 226 16.77 0.79 8.60
CA ASP A 226 16.97 0.63 10.05
C ASP A 226 17.68 1.83 10.69
N ASP A 227 18.73 2.33 10.01
CA ASP A 227 19.55 3.45 10.54
C ASP A 227 18.72 4.74 10.66
N ASP A 228 17.62 4.84 9.91
CA ASP A 228 16.75 6.01 9.88
C ASP A 228 15.54 5.88 10.80
N PHE A 229 15.20 4.67 11.25
CA PHE A 229 13.96 4.39 12.00
C PHE A 229 13.75 5.37 13.17
N ALA A 230 14.71 5.46 14.08
CA ALA A 230 14.59 6.35 15.24
C ALA A 230 14.73 7.83 14.84
N ARG A 231 15.55 8.15 13.82
CA ARG A 231 15.83 9.52 13.38
C ARG A 231 14.62 10.20 12.76
N ILE A 232 13.75 9.44 12.08
CA ILE A 232 12.56 9.98 11.41
C ILE A 232 11.26 9.45 12.03
N GLU A 233 11.25 9.02 13.29
CA GLU A 233 10.08 8.41 13.94
C GLU A 233 8.80 9.25 13.77
N ALA A 234 8.86 10.57 13.97
CA ALA A 234 7.70 11.45 13.79
C ALA A 234 7.14 11.41 12.35
N VAL A 235 8.03 11.29 11.34
CA VAL A 235 7.62 11.13 9.93
C VAL A 235 6.94 9.78 9.72
N LEU A 236 7.49 8.71 10.29
CA LEU A 236 6.93 7.37 10.18
C LEU A 236 5.52 7.31 10.75
N ILE A 237 5.31 7.93 11.93
CA ILE A 237 4.00 8.04 12.57
C ILE A 237 3.05 8.86 11.68
N GLY A 238 3.46 10.03 11.20
CA GLY A 238 2.62 10.91 10.41
C GLY A 238 2.20 10.28 9.07
N VAL A 239 3.13 9.61 8.36
CA VAL A 239 2.81 8.90 7.12
C VAL A 239 1.79 7.78 7.39
N ALA A 240 2.04 6.93 8.41
CA ALA A 240 1.16 5.83 8.75
C ALA A 240 -0.21 6.31 9.25
N ARG A 241 -0.29 7.38 10.05
CA ARG A 241 -1.55 7.97 10.53
C ARG A 241 -2.37 8.54 9.37
N GLY A 242 -1.74 9.23 8.42
CA GLY A 242 -2.42 9.70 7.20
C GLY A 242 -3.04 8.54 6.42
N ILE A 243 -2.34 7.40 6.32
CA ILE A 243 -2.85 6.17 5.70
C ILE A 243 -4.01 5.58 6.53
N ALA A 244 -3.90 5.52 7.86
CA ALA A 244 -4.99 5.04 8.72
C ALA A 244 -6.26 5.90 8.57
N ASN A 245 -6.12 7.23 8.52
CA ASN A 245 -7.23 8.14 8.23
C ASN A 245 -7.87 7.85 6.85
N ALA A 246 -7.05 7.60 5.83
CA ALA A 246 -7.51 7.25 4.49
C ALA A 246 -8.25 5.89 4.47
N GLN A 247 -7.82 4.92 5.26
CA GLN A 247 -8.52 3.63 5.43
C GLN A 247 -9.92 3.84 6.02
N VAL A 248 -10.04 4.63 7.11
CA VAL A 248 -11.34 5.02 7.67
C VAL A 248 -12.22 5.71 6.65
N PHE A 249 -11.67 6.65 5.88
CA PHE A 249 -12.40 7.36 4.82
C PHE A 249 -12.97 6.40 3.78
N SER A 250 -12.15 5.49 3.26
CA SER A 250 -12.55 4.51 2.23
C SER A 250 -13.57 3.51 2.74
N GLU A 251 -13.53 3.13 4.00
CA GLU A 251 -14.54 2.28 4.64
C GLU A 251 -15.93 2.91 4.59
N GLN A 252 -16.00 4.23 4.70
CA GLN A 252 -17.26 4.98 4.74
C GLN A 252 -17.71 5.44 3.36
N ASN A 253 -16.77 5.75 2.44
CA ASN A 253 -17.09 6.33 1.13
C ASN A 253 -16.14 5.83 0.03
N PRO A 254 -16.26 4.55 -0.39
CA PRO A 254 -15.37 3.98 -1.40
C PRO A 254 -15.53 4.61 -2.78
N GLU A 255 -16.71 5.10 -3.15
CA GLU A 255 -16.92 5.79 -4.44
C GLU A 255 -16.17 7.13 -4.49
N ALA A 256 -16.20 7.91 -3.40
CA ALA A 256 -15.40 9.12 -3.31
C ALA A 256 -13.90 8.80 -3.35
N ALA A 257 -13.47 7.73 -2.69
CA ALA A 257 -12.08 7.27 -2.72
C ALA A 257 -11.60 6.98 -4.15
N VAL A 258 -12.41 6.29 -4.95
CA VAL A 258 -12.11 6.01 -6.37
C VAL A 258 -12.01 7.31 -7.17
N ARG A 259 -12.97 8.23 -7.03
CA ARG A 259 -12.95 9.51 -7.75
C ARG A 259 -11.74 10.36 -7.40
N ILE A 260 -11.38 10.41 -6.11
CA ILE A 260 -10.18 11.10 -5.64
C ILE A 260 -8.94 10.48 -6.27
N HIS A 261 -8.86 9.15 -6.29
CA HIS A 261 -7.71 8.47 -6.88
C HIS A 261 -7.55 8.81 -8.36
N TRP A 262 -8.62 8.73 -9.14
CA TRP A 262 -8.58 9.04 -10.57
C TRP A 262 -8.34 10.54 -10.86
N LYS A 263 -8.66 11.43 -9.92
CA LYS A 263 -8.29 12.84 -10.02
C LYS A 263 -6.79 13.07 -9.83
N VAL A 264 -6.16 12.36 -8.88
CA VAL A 264 -4.72 12.46 -8.59
C VAL A 264 -3.88 11.68 -9.62
N PHE A 265 -4.37 10.51 -10.04
CA PHE A 265 -3.73 9.63 -11.01
C PHE A 265 -4.63 9.38 -12.23
N PRO A 266 -4.82 10.38 -13.13
CA PRO A 266 -5.75 10.28 -14.24
C PRO A 266 -5.40 9.15 -15.23
N GLN A 267 -4.14 8.73 -15.29
CA GLN A 267 -3.69 7.58 -16.09
C GLN A 267 -4.24 6.24 -15.62
N SER A 268 -4.77 6.16 -14.39
CA SER A 268 -5.41 4.96 -13.83
C SER A 268 -6.93 4.91 -14.06
N ALA A 269 -7.52 6.02 -14.52
CA ALA A 269 -8.94 6.10 -14.85
C ALA A 269 -9.27 5.37 -16.15
N PRO A 270 -10.54 4.95 -16.35
CA PRO A 270 -10.99 4.39 -17.61
C PRO A 270 -10.78 5.37 -18.79
N ARG A 271 -10.33 4.84 -19.93
CA ARG A 271 -10.08 5.66 -21.14
C ARG A 271 -11.35 6.28 -21.72
N GLU A 272 -12.48 5.61 -21.52
CA GLU A 272 -13.81 6.05 -21.94
C GLU A 272 -14.37 7.18 -21.06
N GLY A 273 -13.62 7.57 -20.04
CA GLY A 273 -14.00 8.62 -19.09
C GLY A 273 -14.54 8.08 -17.75
N VAL A 274 -14.61 8.98 -16.77
CA VAL A 274 -15.08 8.68 -15.42
C VAL A 274 -16.60 8.76 -15.40
N THR A 275 -17.28 7.60 -15.46
CA THR A 275 -18.73 7.50 -15.32
C THR A 275 -19.12 6.97 -13.91
N ASP A 276 -20.35 7.21 -13.46
CA ASP A 276 -20.85 6.66 -12.20
C ASP A 276 -20.82 5.13 -12.18
N ALA A 277 -21.10 4.50 -13.31
CA ALA A 277 -21.03 3.05 -13.45
C ALA A 277 -19.59 2.52 -13.26
N ALA A 278 -18.60 3.16 -13.87
CA ALA A 278 -17.20 2.80 -13.72
C ALA A 278 -16.72 3.02 -12.28
N VAL A 279 -17.14 4.13 -11.64
CA VAL A 279 -16.83 4.40 -10.22
C VAL A 279 -17.39 3.32 -9.32
N LYS A 280 -18.65 2.94 -9.48
CA LYS A 280 -19.28 1.87 -8.68
C LYS A 280 -18.58 0.54 -8.89
N GLN A 281 -18.23 0.18 -10.12
CA GLN A 281 -17.52 -1.05 -10.42
C GLN A 281 -16.14 -1.09 -9.76
N GLU A 282 -15.37 0.00 -9.81
CA GLU A 282 -14.07 0.09 -9.16
C GLU A 282 -14.19 0.12 -7.63
N ALA A 283 -15.24 0.76 -7.10
CA ALA A 283 -15.51 0.80 -5.67
C ALA A 283 -15.80 -0.60 -5.09
N GLU A 284 -16.42 -1.51 -5.85
CA GLU A 284 -16.59 -2.90 -5.40
C GLU A 284 -15.24 -3.63 -5.25
N ILE A 285 -14.26 -3.37 -6.14
CA ILE A 285 -12.90 -3.89 -6.00
C ILE A 285 -12.23 -3.30 -4.74
N LEU A 286 -12.37 -1.99 -4.56
CA LEU A 286 -11.80 -1.29 -3.40
C LEU A 286 -12.39 -1.80 -2.08
N LYS A 287 -13.69 -2.09 -2.01
CA LYS A 287 -14.35 -2.63 -0.80
C LYS A 287 -13.72 -3.94 -0.32
N VAL A 288 -13.35 -4.84 -1.22
CA VAL A 288 -12.66 -6.09 -0.87
C VAL A 288 -11.31 -5.78 -0.19
N ARG A 289 -10.57 -4.80 -0.73
CA ARG A 289 -9.30 -4.33 -0.15
C ARG A 289 -9.50 -3.67 1.21
N VAL A 290 -10.52 -2.82 1.34
CA VAL A 290 -10.86 -2.13 2.58
C VAL A 290 -11.13 -3.12 3.72
N GLN A 291 -11.78 -4.24 3.48
CA GLN A 291 -12.00 -5.28 4.49
C GLN A 291 -10.66 -5.84 5.03
N MET A 292 -9.68 -6.05 4.16
CA MET A 292 -8.34 -6.52 4.55
C MET A 292 -7.46 -5.40 5.16
N GLN A 293 -7.87 -4.16 5.05
CA GLN A 293 -7.21 -2.99 5.60
C GLN A 293 -7.83 -2.52 6.92
N SER A 294 -9.07 -2.95 7.24
CA SER A 294 -9.80 -2.51 8.43
C SER A 294 -9.08 -2.89 9.73
N GLN A 295 -9.37 -2.15 10.80
CA GLN A 295 -8.75 -2.41 12.11
C GLN A 295 -8.95 -3.85 12.63
N ASN A 296 -10.01 -4.53 12.21
CA ASN A 296 -10.33 -5.90 12.62
C ASN A 296 -9.77 -6.99 11.70
N ALA A 297 -9.08 -6.63 10.63
CA ALA A 297 -8.65 -7.59 9.59
C ALA A 297 -7.81 -8.77 10.14
N VAL A 298 -7.07 -8.57 11.22
CA VAL A 298 -6.25 -9.60 11.89
C VAL A 298 -6.58 -9.77 13.37
N GLY A 299 -7.72 -9.25 13.82
CA GLY A 299 -8.21 -9.41 15.20
C GLY A 299 -7.57 -8.49 16.25
N THR A 300 -6.84 -7.45 15.83
CA THR A 300 -6.13 -6.54 16.76
C THR A 300 -6.91 -5.29 17.14
N ASN A 301 -8.01 -4.96 16.46
CA ASN A 301 -8.78 -3.73 16.63
C ASN A 301 -7.95 -2.44 16.49
N ARG A 302 -6.90 -2.47 15.67
CA ARG A 302 -6.00 -1.34 15.37
C ARG A 302 -5.62 -1.34 13.89
N TYR A 303 -5.46 -0.17 13.30
CA TYR A 303 -4.92 -0.03 11.95
C TYR A 303 -3.41 -0.32 11.98
N GLY A 304 -2.95 -1.06 10.98
CA GLY A 304 -1.53 -1.28 10.73
C GLY A 304 -0.82 -2.29 11.60
N ASP A 305 -1.47 -2.78 12.65
CA ASP A 305 -0.90 -3.75 13.56
C ASP A 305 -0.86 -5.17 12.97
N ILE A 306 0.19 -5.90 13.26
CA ILE A 306 0.31 -7.33 12.96
C ILE A 306 0.83 -8.06 14.20
N PRO A 307 0.13 -9.10 14.66
CA PRO A 307 0.67 -10.01 15.67
C PRO A 307 1.98 -10.67 15.20
N LEU A 308 2.99 -10.70 16.05
CA LEU A 308 4.33 -11.24 15.71
C LEU A 308 4.28 -12.74 15.38
N ASP A 309 3.37 -13.49 15.98
CA ASP A 309 3.15 -14.90 15.66
C ASP A 309 2.64 -15.11 14.24
N GLN A 310 1.81 -14.20 13.72
CA GLN A 310 1.36 -14.25 12.33
C GLN A 310 2.50 -13.90 11.35
N ILE A 311 3.38 -12.97 11.71
CA ILE A 311 4.59 -12.68 10.94
C ILE A 311 5.49 -13.92 10.89
N LYS A 312 5.65 -14.60 12.03
CA LYS A 312 6.43 -15.81 12.10
C LYS A 312 5.85 -16.94 11.23
N GLN A 313 4.54 -17.08 11.14
CA GLN A 313 3.91 -18.06 10.24
C GLN A 313 4.29 -17.81 8.77
N VAL A 314 4.33 -16.56 8.33
CA VAL A 314 4.78 -16.21 6.97
C VAL A 314 6.24 -16.58 6.78
N GLU A 315 7.09 -16.30 7.72
CA GLU A 315 8.51 -16.64 7.69
C GLU A 315 8.70 -18.15 7.62
N ASP A 316 8.07 -18.93 8.52
CA ASP A 316 8.14 -20.38 8.54
C ASP A 316 7.68 -20.99 7.20
N TYR A 317 6.64 -20.40 6.57
CA TYR A 317 6.20 -20.80 5.23
C TYR A 317 7.28 -20.54 4.17
N LEU A 318 7.94 -19.38 4.20
CA LEU A 318 8.99 -19.05 3.25
C LEU A 318 10.23 -19.94 3.40
N VAL A 319 10.58 -20.32 4.63
CA VAL A 319 11.66 -21.27 4.91
C VAL A 319 11.28 -22.68 4.42
N ALA A 320 10.07 -23.15 4.73
CA ALA A 320 9.57 -24.45 4.30
C ALA A 320 9.52 -24.58 2.75
N THR A 321 9.25 -23.49 2.05
CA THR A 321 9.22 -23.43 0.58
C THR A 321 10.57 -23.03 -0.05
N LYS A 322 11.64 -22.98 0.75
CA LYS A 322 13.03 -22.66 0.32
C LYS A 322 13.17 -21.27 -0.35
N GLN A 323 12.30 -20.33 -0.01
CA GLN A 323 12.43 -18.93 -0.43
C GLN A 323 13.32 -18.14 0.55
N LEU A 324 13.28 -18.51 1.84
CA LEU A 324 14.25 -18.08 2.84
C LEU A 324 15.17 -19.25 3.20
N GLU A 325 16.46 -18.95 3.42
CA GLU A 325 17.46 -19.96 3.82
C GLU A 325 17.30 -20.35 5.29
N LYS A 326 16.93 -19.40 6.12
CA LYS A 326 16.76 -19.57 7.57
C LYS A 326 15.75 -18.57 8.13
N THR A 327 15.27 -18.88 9.34
CA THR A 327 14.47 -17.93 10.12
C THR A 327 15.30 -16.74 10.60
N LEU A 328 14.64 -15.60 10.71
CA LEU A 328 15.16 -14.35 11.29
C LEU A 328 14.45 -14.10 12.63
N ASP A 329 14.98 -13.23 13.48
CA ASP A 329 14.20 -12.70 14.59
C ASP A 329 13.14 -11.72 14.03
N PRO A 330 11.83 -11.93 14.27
CA PRO A 330 10.79 -11.00 13.80
C PRO A 330 11.06 -9.54 14.19
N ASN A 331 11.67 -9.28 15.34
CA ASN A 331 12.02 -7.93 15.78
C ASN A 331 13.10 -7.26 14.92
N GLU A 332 13.84 -8.02 14.13
CA GLU A 332 14.82 -7.45 13.22
C GLU A 332 14.17 -6.81 12.00
N TYR A 333 13.04 -7.33 11.53
CA TYR A 333 12.40 -6.88 10.29
C TYR A 333 11.01 -6.30 10.46
N TYR A 334 10.44 -6.34 11.67
CA TYR A 334 9.15 -5.73 11.99
C TYR A 334 9.16 -5.05 13.36
N ASN A 335 8.45 -3.92 13.50
CA ASN A 335 8.35 -3.18 14.75
C ASN A 335 6.95 -2.58 14.94
N ASN A 336 6.18 -3.12 15.89
CA ASN A 336 4.85 -2.62 16.28
C ASN A 336 4.90 -1.40 17.23
N GLY A 337 6.06 -0.92 17.63
CA GLY A 337 6.19 0.10 18.70
C GLY A 337 5.57 1.45 18.37
N LEU A 338 5.24 1.72 17.09
CA LEU A 338 4.61 2.97 16.66
C LEU A 338 3.09 2.89 16.55
N ILE A 339 2.50 1.70 16.62
CA ILE A 339 1.09 1.46 16.30
C ILE A 339 0.13 2.26 17.18
N ASP A 340 0.37 2.35 18.48
CA ASP A 340 -0.51 3.12 19.38
C ASP A 340 -0.46 4.62 19.04
N LYS A 341 0.73 5.15 18.73
CA LYS A 341 0.90 6.54 18.29
C LYS A 341 0.20 6.80 16.95
N VAL A 342 0.27 5.85 16.02
CA VAL A 342 -0.41 5.94 14.71
C VAL A 342 -1.93 5.97 14.88
N ASN A 343 -2.49 5.15 15.77
CA ASN A 343 -3.93 5.07 16.01
C ASN A 343 -4.48 6.19 16.90
N ALA A 344 -3.63 7.09 17.40
CA ALA A 344 -4.05 8.24 18.20
C ALA A 344 -4.56 9.40 17.32
N PHE A 345 -5.73 9.23 16.69
CA PHE A 345 -6.41 10.25 15.90
C PHE A 345 -7.92 10.24 16.15
N ASP A 346 -8.61 11.30 15.74
CA ASP A 346 -10.07 11.40 15.87
C ASP A 346 -10.78 10.62 14.75
N HIS A 347 -11.03 9.34 15.01
CA HIS A 347 -11.74 8.45 14.09
C HIS A 347 -13.14 8.99 13.70
N ALA A 348 -13.87 9.57 14.66
CA ALA A 348 -15.22 10.07 14.41
C ALA A 348 -15.24 11.28 13.46
N ALA A 349 -14.22 12.15 13.56
CA ALA A 349 -14.05 13.26 12.63
C ALA A 349 -13.81 12.77 11.20
N VAL A 350 -13.00 11.73 11.01
CA VAL A 350 -12.76 11.15 9.67
C VAL A 350 -14.02 10.48 9.11
N VAL A 351 -14.76 9.75 9.93
CA VAL A 351 -16.05 9.16 9.53
C VAL A 351 -17.04 10.24 9.09
N LYS A 352 -17.12 11.35 9.84
CA LYS A 352 -17.96 12.49 9.47
C LYS A 352 -17.51 13.10 8.16
N LEU A 353 -16.22 13.38 8.02
CA LEU A 353 -15.64 13.90 6.78
C LEU A 353 -16.02 13.01 5.57
N ALA A 354 -15.85 11.71 5.68
CA ALA A 354 -16.14 10.77 4.59
C ALA A 354 -17.60 10.76 4.19
N LYS A 355 -18.54 10.82 5.16
CA LYS A 355 -19.98 10.83 4.90
C LYS A 355 -20.46 12.14 4.28
N GLU A 356 -19.86 13.27 4.65
CA GLU A 356 -20.21 14.60 4.16
C GLU A 356 -19.43 14.99 2.88
N TYR A 357 -18.42 14.19 2.49
CA TYR A 357 -17.54 14.52 1.37
C TYR A 357 -18.30 14.53 0.05
N LYS A 358 -18.29 15.68 -0.61
CA LYS A 358 -18.77 15.86 -1.98
C LYS A 358 -17.56 15.96 -2.89
N VAL A 359 -17.49 15.07 -3.85
CA VAL A 359 -16.42 15.13 -4.85
C VAL A 359 -16.58 16.41 -5.66
N PRO A 360 -15.58 17.30 -5.70
CA PRO A 360 -15.62 18.54 -6.45
C PRO A 360 -15.56 18.33 -7.96
#